data_7dee103f1d7f3edb9a351151fbdaafb8
#
_entry.id   7dee103f1d7f3edb9a351151fbdaafb8
#
_cell.length_a   1.000
_cell.length_b   1.000
_cell.length_c   1.000
_cell.angle_alpha   90.00
_cell.angle_beta   90.00
_cell.angle_gamma   90.00
#
_symmetry.space_group_name_H-M   'P 1'
#
loop_
_entity.id
_entity.type
_entity.pdbx_description
1 polymer ?
#
loop_
_entity_poly.entity_id
_entity_poly.type
_entity_poly.pdbx_seq_one_letter_code
_entity_poly.pdbx_strand_id
1 'polypeptide(L)'
;MAKKTYTDKELMQMAIDVMNKSVNEPRPDGKVPPKVGAVLLFPDGRIETAYRGELREGDHAEFTLIERKLVNENLEGCILFTTLEPCVERNPPKLPCCRRTTNARIKKVFVGIEDKDPTVDGKGIKHLEKHGVEVKMFDREFQRIIESENADFLKQALERKIESEEDLRTSIELPVANYDSGKFSDEALQKFIKEAKLDYNPTDEAFLEYLADFGAMEWNKEKKQFVPTGYGVLLFGKNPRAKFKNAVLKAHVNYGNHKIERSEEHTSELQSLSHL
;
A
#
# COMPACT_ATOMS: atom_id res chain seq x y z
N MET A 1 -27.12 17.45 37.02
CA MET A 1 -27.14 17.96 35.64
C MET A 1 -27.43 16.81 34.70
N ALA A 2 -28.33 16.98 33.71
CA ALA A 2 -28.62 15.92 32.73
C ALA A 2 -27.34 15.60 31.96
N LYS A 3 -27.03 14.30 31.82
CA LYS A 3 -25.90 13.81 31.03
C LYS A 3 -26.14 14.20 29.56
N LYS A 4 -25.26 14.99 28.95
CA LYS A 4 -25.38 15.34 27.55
C LYS A 4 -25.06 14.09 26.72
N THR A 5 -25.99 13.67 25.90
CA THR A 5 -25.86 12.50 25.03
C THR A 5 -25.54 12.99 23.61
N TYR A 6 -24.52 12.41 22.99
CA TYR A 6 -24.14 12.71 21.61
C TYR A 6 -24.38 11.48 20.73
N THR A 7 -24.80 11.70 19.53
CA THR A 7 -24.83 10.68 18.50
C THR A 7 -23.43 10.52 17.87
N ASP A 8 -23.16 9.34 17.29
CA ASP A 8 -21.90 9.11 16.57
C ASP A 8 -21.71 10.15 15.46
N LYS A 9 -22.78 10.53 14.74
CA LYS A 9 -22.73 11.54 13.67
C LYS A 9 -22.33 12.94 14.17
N GLU A 10 -22.86 13.37 15.32
CA GLU A 10 -22.47 14.65 15.91
C GLU A 10 -20.99 14.67 16.29
N LEU A 11 -20.45 13.54 16.76
CA LEU A 11 -19.03 13.42 17.11
C LEU A 11 -18.13 13.32 15.87
N MET A 12 -18.58 12.66 14.81
CA MET A 12 -17.90 12.67 13.50
C MET A 12 -17.81 14.08 12.93
N GLN A 13 -18.92 14.83 12.94
CA GLN A 13 -18.95 16.22 12.49
C GLN A 13 -18.02 17.09 13.34
N MET A 14 -18.06 16.94 14.66
CA MET A 14 -17.19 17.69 15.56
C MET A 14 -15.70 17.40 15.29
N ALA A 15 -15.34 16.15 14.98
CA ALA A 15 -13.97 15.79 14.61
C ALA A 15 -13.53 16.51 13.32
N ILE A 16 -14.43 16.68 12.35
CA ILE A 16 -14.18 17.44 11.13
C ILE A 16 -14.05 18.93 11.44
N ASP A 17 -14.91 19.47 12.28
CA ASP A 17 -14.88 20.90 12.65
C ASP A 17 -13.55 21.28 13.33
N VAL A 18 -13.01 20.38 14.18
CA VAL A 18 -11.70 20.61 14.79
C VAL A 18 -10.55 20.31 13.85
N MET A 19 -10.70 19.37 12.94
CA MET A 19 -9.74 19.09 11.86
C MET A 19 -9.44 20.35 11.04
N ASN A 20 -10.46 21.13 10.72
CA ASN A 20 -10.33 22.36 9.94
C ASN A 20 -9.51 23.48 10.63
N LYS A 21 -9.22 23.31 11.94
CA LYS A 21 -8.33 24.19 12.70
C LYS A 21 -6.86 23.79 12.62
N SER A 22 -6.53 22.64 11.98
CA SER A 22 -5.17 22.14 11.89
C SER A 22 -4.19 23.17 11.36
N VAL A 23 -3.04 23.25 12.00
CA VAL A 23 -1.93 24.12 11.61
C VAL A 23 -1.00 23.32 10.70
N ASN A 24 -0.89 23.74 9.44
CA ASN A 24 0.02 23.14 8.48
C ASN A 24 1.41 23.74 8.66
N GLU A 25 2.33 22.94 9.16
CA GLU A 25 3.74 23.31 9.25
C GLU A 25 4.46 23.12 7.91
N PRO A 26 5.37 24.02 7.51
CA PRO A 26 6.26 23.76 6.38
C PRO A 26 7.22 22.62 6.75
N ARG A 27 7.33 21.62 5.87
CA ARG A 27 8.20 20.45 6.10
C ARG A 27 9.45 20.51 5.22
N PRO A 28 10.64 20.25 5.80
CA PRO A 28 11.89 20.22 5.00
C PRO A 28 11.90 19.16 3.89
N ASP A 29 11.11 18.08 4.05
CA ASP A 29 10.97 16.99 3.09
C ASP A 29 9.93 17.28 1.98
N GLY A 30 9.36 18.50 1.94
CA GLY A 30 8.36 18.90 0.95
C GLY A 30 7.01 18.21 1.06
N LYS A 31 6.81 17.35 2.07
CA LYS A 31 5.53 16.64 2.26
C LYS A 31 4.47 17.58 2.81
N VAL A 32 3.27 17.49 2.24
CA VAL A 32 2.09 18.18 2.75
C VAL A 32 1.62 17.45 4.02
N PRO A 33 1.56 18.12 5.18
CA PRO A 33 1.01 17.52 6.38
C PRO A 33 -0.51 17.39 6.27
N PRO A 34 -1.12 16.28 6.78
CA PRO A 34 -2.57 16.14 6.79
C PRO A 34 -3.21 17.07 7.81
N LYS A 35 -4.43 17.54 7.52
CA LYS A 35 -5.32 18.09 8.53
C LYS A 35 -5.92 16.95 9.33
N VAL A 36 -5.81 16.96 10.65
CA VAL A 36 -6.34 15.91 11.52
C VAL A 36 -7.04 16.52 12.73
N GLY A 37 -8.26 16.04 12.98
CA GLY A 37 -9.06 16.33 14.18
C GLY A 37 -9.33 15.07 14.97
N ALA A 38 -9.36 15.20 16.28
CA ALA A 38 -9.68 14.13 17.21
C ALA A 38 -10.68 14.59 18.28
N VAL A 39 -11.64 13.72 18.59
CA VAL A 39 -12.63 13.91 19.67
C VAL A 39 -12.62 12.67 20.53
N LEU A 40 -12.50 12.84 21.85
CA LEU A 40 -12.61 11.76 22.81
C LEU A 40 -13.90 11.91 23.61
N LEU A 41 -14.72 10.87 23.60
CA LEU A 41 -15.93 10.76 24.41
C LEU A 41 -15.63 9.89 25.62
N PHE A 42 -15.80 10.45 26.82
CA PHE A 42 -15.70 9.72 28.07
C PHE A 42 -16.98 8.93 28.40
N PRO A 43 -16.89 7.89 29.23
CA PRO A 43 -18.06 7.12 29.66
C PRO A 43 -19.11 7.95 30.42
N ASP A 44 -18.73 9.06 31.02
CA ASP A 44 -19.61 9.99 31.71
C ASP A 44 -20.31 10.99 30.79
N GLY A 45 -19.98 11.01 29.49
CA GLY A 45 -20.51 11.89 28.46
C GLY A 45 -19.76 13.20 28.30
N ARG A 46 -18.66 13.41 29.03
CA ARG A 46 -17.73 14.50 28.78
C ARG A 46 -17.00 14.27 27.44
N ILE A 47 -16.67 15.33 26.75
CA ILE A 47 -15.85 15.29 25.54
C ILE A 47 -14.64 16.22 25.68
N GLU A 48 -13.55 15.79 25.04
CA GLU A 48 -12.36 16.60 24.81
C GLU A 48 -11.96 16.49 23.36
N THR A 49 -11.38 17.56 22.81
CA THR A 49 -11.03 17.64 21.39
C THR A 49 -9.59 18.08 21.20
N ALA A 50 -8.99 17.70 20.09
CA ALA A 50 -7.71 18.23 19.67
C ALA A 50 -7.58 18.20 18.14
N TYR A 51 -6.67 19.01 17.63
CA TYR A 51 -6.31 19.00 16.20
C TYR A 51 -4.80 19.02 16.02
N ARG A 52 -4.35 18.68 14.81
CA ARG A 52 -2.93 18.69 14.50
C ARG A 52 -2.34 20.09 14.65
N GLY A 53 -1.23 20.17 15.40
CA GLY A 53 -0.50 21.44 15.61
C GLY A 53 -1.11 22.36 16.65
N GLU A 54 -2.16 21.97 17.40
CA GLU A 54 -2.89 22.82 18.35
C GLU A 54 -2.01 23.41 19.43
N LEU A 55 -1.26 22.59 20.16
CA LEU A 55 -0.41 23.02 21.26
C LEU A 55 1.05 23.17 20.86
N ARG A 56 1.46 22.44 19.83
CA ARG A 56 2.80 22.48 19.30
C ARG A 56 2.78 22.05 17.83
N GLU A 57 3.46 22.81 17.00
CA GLU A 57 3.66 22.49 15.59
C GLU A 57 4.20 21.08 15.39
N GLY A 58 3.60 20.33 14.44
CA GLY A 58 3.96 18.95 14.12
C GLY A 58 3.45 17.88 15.12
N ASP A 59 2.77 18.26 16.21
CA ASP A 59 2.13 17.27 17.08
C ASP A 59 0.82 16.76 16.44
N HIS A 60 0.60 15.44 16.47
CA HIS A 60 -0.61 14.82 15.97
C HIS A 60 -1.79 15.09 16.88
N ALA A 61 -3.01 15.10 16.35
CA ALA A 61 -4.23 15.37 17.12
C ALA A 61 -4.40 14.37 18.29
N GLU A 62 -4.25 13.08 18.04
CA GLU A 62 -4.37 12.03 19.07
C GLU A 62 -3.27 12.16 20.14
N PHE A 63 -2.04 12.52 19.72
CA PHE A 63 -0.97 12.76 20.67
C PHE A 63 -1.27 13.96 21.57
N THR A 64 -1.71 15.07 20.99
CA THR A 64 -2.11 16.26 21.73
C THR A 64 -3.23 15.94 22.73
N LEU A 65 -4.22 15.16 22.31
CA LEU A 65 -5.34 14.77 23.12
C LEU A 65 -4.90 13.89 24.31
N ILE A 66 -4.22 12.78 24.04
CA ILE A 66 -3.87 11.76 25.04
C ILE A 66 -2.71 12.21 25.94
N GLU A 67 -1.64 12.77 25.38
CA GLU A 67 -0.37 13.00 26.09
C GLU A 67 -0.17 14.44 26.57
N ARG A 68 -0.99 15.38 26.10
CA ARG A 68 -0.89 16.78 26.49
C ARG A 68 -2.08 17.22 27.34
N LYS A 69 -3.30 17.06 26.80
CA LYS A 69 -4.51 17.54 27.45
C LYS A 69 -4.98 16.60 28.56
N LEU A 70 -4.88 15.29 28.35
CA LEU A 70 -5.47 14.27 29.21
C LEU A 70 -4.42 13.37 29.88
N VAL A 71 -3.19 13.85 30.02
CA VAL A 71 -2.06 13.07 30.55
C VAL A 71 -2.31 12.49 31.94
N ASN A 72 -3.13 13.13 32.77
CA ASN A 72 -3.47 12.71 34.15
C ASN A 72 -4.86 12.06 34.24
N GLU A 73 -5.52 11.79 33.13
CA GLU A 73 -6.87 11.24 33.10
C GLU A 73 -6.85 9.74 32.84
N ASN A 74 -7.82 9.03 33.41
CA ASN A 74 -8.06 7.64 33.03
C ASN A 74 -8.92 7.61 31.76
N LEU A 75 -8.36 7.10 30.68
CA LEU A 75 -9.00 7.02 29.36
C LEU A 75 -9.61 5.65 29.06
N GLU A 76 -9.56 4.72 30.03
CA GLU A 76 -10.15 3.39 29.86
C GLU A 76 -11.66 3.47 29.58
N GLY A 77 -12.08 2.78 28.54
CA GLY A 77 -13.47 2.76 28.13
C GLY A 77 -13.95 3.96 27.31
N CYS A 78 -13.09 4.95 27.07
CA CYS A 78 -13.40 6.08 26.19
C CYS A 78 -13.58 5.64 24.73
N ILE A 79 -14.24 6.49 23.94
CA ILE A 79 -14.41 6.33 22.49
C ILE A 79 -13.68 7.48 21.80
N LEU A 80 -12.76 7.15 20.89
CA LEU A 80 -12.02 8.11 20.10
C LEU A 80 -12.61 8.22 18.69
N PHE A 81 -12.81 9.45 18.24
CA PHE A 81 -13.12 9.78 16.84
C PHE A 81 -11.91 10.52 16.28
N THR A 82 -11.30 9.99 15.23
CA THR A 82 -10.15 10.62 14.55
C THR A 82 -10.40 10.67 13.05
N THR A 83 -10.12 11.79 12.41
CA THR A 83 -10.42 11.99 10.99
C THR A 83 -9.47 11.25 10.06
N LEU A 84 -8.29 10.86 10.56
CA LEU A 84 -7.30 10.09 9.80
C LEU A 84 -6.88 8.85 10.62
N GLU A 85 -6.50 7.80 9.93
CA GLU A 85 -5.95 6.58 10.53
C GLU A 85 -4.77 6.89 11.48
N PRO A 86 -4.79 6.37 12.72
CA PRO A 86 -3.68 6.56 13.66
C PRO A 86 -2.38 5.94 13.14
N CYS A 87 -1.33 6.74 13.08
CA CYS A 87 -0.03 6.33 12.55
C CYS A 87 0.59 5.14 13.29
N VAL A 88 1.38 4.31 12.55
CA VAL A 88 2.10 3.13 13.07
C VAL A 88 3.59 3.39 13.32
N GLU A 89 4.13 4.47 12.75
CA GLU A 89 5.53 4.85 12.89
C GLU A 89 5.69 6.31 13.27
N ARG A 90 6.69 6.59 14.08
CA ARG A 90 7.20 7.92 14.38
C ARG A 90 8.68 7.85 14.68
N ASN A 91 9.40 8.95 14.42
CA ASN A 91 10.83 9.02 14.72
C ASN A 91 11.06 8.81 16.21
N PRO A 92 11.95 7.86 16.60
CA PRO A 92 12.30 7.64 18.01
C PRO A 92 12.72 8.93 18.70
N PRO A 93 12.40 9.13 20.00
CA PRO A 93 11.74 8.20 20.91
C PRO A 93 10.19 8.28 20.92
N LYS A 94 9.56 8.92 19.92
CA LYS A 94 8.10 9.13 19.88
C LYS A 94 7.37 7.82 19.61
N LEU A 95 6.37 7.50 20.44
CA LEU A 95 5.47 6.38 20.20
C LEU A 95 4.43 6.73 19.12
N PRO A 96 4.06 5.78 18.22
CA PRO A 96 2.97 5.94 17.27
C PRO A 96 1.60 6.15 17.92
N CYS A 97 0.68 6.83 17.24
CA CYS A 97 -0.66 7.10 17.77
C CYS A 97 -1.47 5.83 18.01
N CYS A 98 -1.39 4.80 17.14
CA CYS A 98 -2.07 3.53 17.37
C CYS A 98 -1.65 2.87 18.69
N ARG A 99 -0.35 2.87 19.01
CA ARG A 99 0.17 2.33 20.29
C ARG A 99 -0.27 3.16 21.50
N ARG A 100 -0.33 4.49 21.36
CA ARG A 100 -0.83 5.37 22.45
C ARG A 100 -2.28 5.07 22.75
N THR A 101 -3.09 4.93 21.71
CA THR A 101 -4.51 4.60 21.81
C THR A 101 -4.74 3.26 22.52
N THR A 102 -3.95 2.22 22.17
CA THR A 102 -4.05 0.92 22.84
C THR A 102 -3.55 0.98 24.30
N ASN A 103 -2.44 1.68 24.56
CA ASN A 103 -1.89 1.83 25.91
C ASN A 103 -2.85 2.60 26.82
N ALA A 104 -3.60 3.56 26.28
CA ALA A 104 -4.62 4.32 27.01
C ALA A 104 -5.92 3.51 27.25
N ARG A 105 -5.99 2.26 26.80
CA ARG A 105 -7.15 1.35 26.92
C ARG A 105 -8.45 1.94 26.38
N ILE A 106 -8.35 2.71 25.31
CA ILE A 106 -9.49 3.23 24.59
C ILE A 106 -10.29 2.04 24.03
N LYS A 107 -11.59 2.03 24.32
CA LYS A 107 -12.46 0.90 24.01
C LYS A 107 -12.79 0.80 22.52
N LYS A 108 -12.97 1.95 21.88
CA LYS A 108 -13.45 2.03 20.49
C LYS A 108 -12.86 3.23 19.79
N VAL A 109 -12.55 3.06 18.52
CA VAL A 109 -12.06 4.13 17.64
C VAL A 109 -12.94 4.21 16.40
N PHE A 110 -13.44 5.40 16.11
CA PHE A 110 -13.97 5.72 14.80
C PHE A 110 -12.89 6.41 13.97
N VAL A 111 -12.65 5.92 12.77
CA VAL A 111 -11.64 6.43 11.83
C VAL A 111 -12.33 7.08 10.64
N GLY A 112 -11.97 8.30 10.31
CA GLY A 112 -12.51 9.03 9.17
C GLY A 112 -12.11 8.38 7.85
N ILE A 113 -10.84 8.46 7.52
CA ILE A 113 -10.26 7.85 6.32
C ILE A 113 -8.97 7.07 6.66
N GLU A 114 -8.65 6.09 5.83
CA GLU A 114 -7.35 5.42 5.87
C GLU A 114 -6.25 6.33 5.34
N ASP A 115 -5.06 6.21 5.90
CA ASP A 115 -3.87 6.86 5.36
C ASP A 115 -3.35 6.05 4.17
N LYS A 116 -3.25 6.69 3.00
CA LYS A 116 -2.80 6.03 1.77
C LYS A 116 -1.28 5.98 1.63
N ASP A 117 -0.53 6.50 2.61
CA ASP A 117 0.92 6.34 2.63
C ASP A 117 1.29 4.86 2.83
N PRO A 118 2.15 4.26 1.98
CA PRO A 118 2.47 2.83 2.02
C PRO A 118 3.09 2.38 3.36
N THR A 119 3.60 3.30 4.15
CA THR A 119 4.10 2.99 5.49
C THR A 119 2.99 2.79 6.52
N VAL A 120 1.80 3.38 6.29
CA VAL A 120 0.63 3.34 7.18
C VAL A 120 -0.46 2.43 6.63
N ASP A 121 -1.08 2.77 5.53
CA ASP A 121 -2.12 2.09 4.72
C ASP A 121 -2.80 0.88 5.40
N GLY A 122 -3.72 1.14 6.31
CA GLY A 122 -4.48 0.13 7.06
C GLY A 122 -3.73 -0.57 8.21
N LYS A 123 -2.45 -0.28 8.43
CA LYS A 123 -1.66 -0.92 9.50
C LYS A 123 -2.03 -0.42 10.88
N GLY A 124 -2.45 0.87 11.00
CA GLY A 124 -2.93 1.46 12.23
C GLY A 124 -4.22 0.82 12.70
N ILE A 125 -5.19 0.66 11.80
CA ILE A 125 -6.45 -0.04 12.04
C ILE A 125 -6.19 -1.48 12.48
N LYS A 126 -5.39 -2.23 11.72
CA LYS A 126 -5.01 -3.62 12.05
C LYS A 126 -4.32 -3.72 13.43
N HIS A 127 -3.48 -2.74 13.78
CA HIS A 127 -2.85 -2.70 15.10
C HIS A 127 -3.89 -2.55 16.20
N LEU A 128 -4.85 -1.61 16.07
CA LEU A 128 -5.91 -1.38 17.05
C LEU A 128 -6.76 -2.64 17.24
N GLU A 129 -7.26 -3.24 16.15
CA GLU A 129 -8.07 -4.47 16.18
C GLU A 129 -7.34 -5.65 16.82
N LYS A 130 -6.06 -5.86 16.46
CA LYS A 130 -5.21 -6.91 17.06
C LYS A 130 -5.06 -6.76 18.57
N HIS A 131 -5.16 -5.55 19.10
CA HIS A 131 -5.07 -5.26 20.53
C HIS A 131 -6.43 -5.08 21.23
N GLY A 132 -7.50 -5.54 20.58
CA GLY A 132 -8.85 -5.61 21.17
C GLY A 132 -9.62 -4.28 21.18
N VAL A 133 -9.17 -3.28 20.41
CA VAL A 133 -9.91 -2.03 20.21
C VAL A 133 -10.94 -2.22 19.10
N GLU A 134 -12.21 -1.93 19.37
CA GLU A 134 -13.24 -1.93 18.33
C GLU A 134 -12.99 -0.77 17.37
N VAL A 135 -12.88 -1.05 16.05
CA VAL A 135 -12.69 -0.01 15.03
C VAL A 135 -13.92 0.08 14.13
N LYS A 136 -14.37 1.30 13.86
CA LYS A 136 -15.41 1.60 12.86
C LYS A 136 -14.97 2.77 11.99
N MET A 137 -15.40 2.76 10.74
CA MET A 137 -15.19 3.90 9.84
C MET A 137 -16.28 4.94 10.03
N PHE A 138 -15.98 6.20 9.74
CA PHE A 138 -17.00 7.25 9.63
C PHE A 138 -17.98 6.93 8.50
N ASP A 139 -19.19 7.49 8.59
CA ASP A 139 -20.15 7.41 7.50
C ASP A 139 -19.56 8.06 6.23
N ARG A 140 -19.90 7.53 5.05
CA ARG A 140 -19.28 7.91 3.78
C ARG A 140 -19.41 9.41 3.45
N GLU A 141 -20.48 10.05 3.91
CA GLU A 141 -20.65 11.50 3.75
C GLU A 141 -19.54 12.30 4.42
N PHE A 142 -19.15 11.92 5.64
CA PHE A 142 -18.06 12.55 6.40
C PHE A 142 -16.68 12.23 5.82
N GLN A 143 -16.50 10.98 5.34
CA GLN A 143 -15.25 10.57 4.68
C GLN A 143 -14.95 11.48 3.47
N ARG A 144 -15.97 11.76 2.62
CA ARG A 144 -15.80 12.63 1.44
C ARG A 144 -15.36 14.05 1.81
N ILE A 145 -15.87 14.59 2.92
CA ILE A 145 -15.44 15.91 3.40
C ILE A 145 -13.97 15.86 3.81
N ILE A 146 -13.57 14.84 4.57
CA ILE A 146 -12.17 14.67 5.01
C ILE A 146 -11.25 14.45 3.81
N GLU A 147 -11.65 13.63 2.83
CA GLU A 147 -10.91 13.41 1.59
C GLU A 147 -10.70 14.72 0.82
N SER A 148 -11.74 15.55 0.68
CA SER A 148 -11.68 16.85 0.01
C SER A 148 -10.74 17.82 0.72
N GLU A 149 -10.83 17.92 2.04
CA GLU A 149 -9.99 18.82 2.85
C GLU A 149 -8.51 18.39 2.91
N ASN A 150 -8.22 17.12 2.61
CA ASN A 150 -6.89 16.53 2.59
C ASN A 150 -6.43 16.13 1.17
N ALA A 151 -6.99 16.72 0.12
CA ALA A 151 -6.76 16.30 -1.27
C ALA A 151 -5.27 16.28 -1.64
N ASP A 152 -4.51 17.35 -1.31
CA ASP A 152 -3.08 17.43 -1.62
C ASP A 152 -2.25 16.41 -0.87
N PHE A 153 -2.56 16.17 0.42
CA PHE A 153 -1.93 15.13 1.21
C PHE A 153 -2.17 13.73 0.61
N LEU A 154 -3.42 13.42 0.28
CA LEU A 154 -3.81 12.13 -0.30
C LEU A 154 -3.18 11.90 -1.67
N LYS A 155 -3.11 12.95 -2.49
CA LYS A 155 -2.43 12.89 -3.79
C LYS A 155 -0.95 12.53 -3.64
N GLN A 156 -0.22 13.22 -2.77
CA GLN A 156 1.18 12.91 -2.51
C GLN A 156 1.38 11.51 -1.89
N ALA A 157 0.48 11.07 -1.02
CA ALA A 157 0.54 9.74 -0.44
C ALA A 157 0.36 8.65 -1.50
N LEU A 158 -0.57 8.86 -2.44
CA LEU A 158 -0.81 7.96 -3.57
C LEU A 158 0.39 7.91 -4.53
N GLU A 159 0.98 9.07 -4.84
CA GLU A 159 2.20 9.14 -5.67
C GLU A 159 3.34 8.30 -5.06
N ARG A 160 3.59 8.45 -3.76
CA ARG A 160 4.58 7.62 -3.04
C ARG A 160 4.25 6.13 -3.05
N LYS A 161 2.97 5.77 -3.00
CA LYS A 161 2.54 4.38 -3.07
C LYS A 161 2.86 3.80 -4.45
N ILE A 162 2.57 4.52 -5.52
CA ILE A 162 2.89 4.12 -6.90
C ILE A 162 4.40 3.96 -7.07
N GLU A 163 5.19 4.94 -6.62
CA GLU A 163 6.66 4.89 -6.66
C GLU A 163 7.20 3.67 -5.89
N SER A 164 6.67 3.41 -4.68
CA SER A 164 7.10 2.25 -3.88
C SER A 164 6.74 0.90 -4.50
N GLU A 165 5.61 0.81 -5.19
CA GLU A 165 5.21 -0.40 -5.93
C GLU A 165 6.08 -0.60 -7.18
N GLU A 166 6.47 0.48 -7.86
CA GLU A 166 7.43 0.42 -8.97
C GLU A 166 8.82 -0.01 -8.52
N ASP A 167 9.31 0.49 -7.38
CA ASP A 167 10.59 0.10 -6.79
C ASP A 167 10.64 -1.36 -6.33
N LEU A 168 9.48 -1.98 -6.04
CA LEU A 168 9.38 -3.39 -5.68
C LEU A 168 9.45 -4.34 -6.88
N ARG A 169 9.29 -3.82 -8.11
CA ARG A 169 9.43 -4.64 -9.30
C ARG A 169 10.86 -5.18 -9.42
N THR A 170 10.98 -6.47 -9.60
CA THR A 170 12.27 -7.12 -9.81
C THR A 170 12.83 -6.78 -11.18
N SER A 171 14.15 -6.95 -11.38
CA SER A 171 14.78 -6.75 -12.70
C SER A 171 14.18 -7.61 -13.82
N ILE A 172 13.44 -8.68 -13.46
CA ILE A 172 12.76 -9.57 -14.39
C ILE A 172 11.42 -8.98 -14.85
N GLU A 173 10.79 -8.17 -14.01
CA GLU A 173 9.50 -7.52 -14.30
C GLU A 173 9.66 -6.22 -15.12
N LEU A 174 10.86 -5.67 -15.12
CA LEU A 174 11.15 -4.42 -15.84
C LEU A 174 11.47 -4.65 -17.31
N PRO A 175 11.20 -3.64 -18.18
CA PRO A 175 11.65 -3.65 -19.56
C PRO A 175 13.16 -3.81 -19.69
N VAL A 176 13.59 -4.70 -20.60
CA VAL A 176 15.03 -4.94 -20.83
C VAL A 176 15.59 -3.92 -21.79
N ALA A 177 16.53 -3.10 -21.32
CA ALA A 177 17.16 -2.07 -22.16
C ALA A 177 17.80 -2.67 -23.42
N ASN A 178 17.53 -2.04 -24.58
CA ASN A 178 18.05 -2.44 -25.91
C ASN A 178 17.66 -3.86 -26.31
N TYR A 179 16.50 -4.33 -25.87
CA TYR A 179 15.91 -5.58 -26.31
C TYR A 179 14.54 -5.29 -26.95
N ASP A 180 14.31 -5.79 -28.15
CA ASP A 180 13.04 -5.66 -28.89
C ASP A 180 12.44 -7.04 -29.16
N SER A 181 11.15 -7.06 -29.53
CA SER A 181 10.41 -8.30 -29.82
C SER A 181 10.98 -9.11 -30.98
N GLY A 182 11.70 -8.49 -31.91
CA GLY A 182 12.38 -9.19 -33.00
C GLY A 182 13.49 -10.15 -32.56
N LYS A 183 13.91 -10.04 -31.29
CA LYS A 183 14.84 -10.97 -30.65
C LYS A 183 14.16 -12.15 -29.95
N PHE A 184 12.85 -12.24 -30.01
CA PHE A 184 12.13 -13.44 -29.58
C PHE A 184 12.30 -14.58 -30.58
N SER A 185 12.21 -15.80 -30.10
CA SER A 185 12.20 -17.02 -30.90
C SER A 185 10.80 -17.24 -31.45
N ASP A 186 10.66 -17.25 -32.75
CA ASP A 186 9.38 -17.55 -33.41
C ASP A 186 8.87 -18.95 -33.04
N GLU A 187 9.79 -19.91 -32.91
CA GLU A 187 9.48 -21.26 -32.45
C GLU A 187 8.91 -21.30 -31.05
N ALA A 188 9.52 -20.53 -30.08
CA ALA A 188 9.05 -20.45 -28.71
C ALA A 188 7.66 -19.78 -28.66
N LEU A 189 7.42 -18.72 -29.43
CA LEU A 189 6.13 -18.04 -29.49
C LEU A 189 5.05 -18.96 -30.09
N GLN A 190 5.34 -19.63 -31.21
CA GLN A 190 4.40 -20.55 -31.84
C GLN A 190 4.06 -21.74 -30.91
N LYS A 191 5.08 -22.29 -30.23
CA LYS A 191 4.86 -23.37 -29.27
C LYS A 191 3.97 -22.90 -28.11
N PHE A 192 4.22 -21.71 -27.56
CA PHE A 192 3.41 -21.13 -26.50
C PHE A 192 1.94 -20.95 -26.94
N ILE A 193 1.71 -20.33 -28.10
CA ILE A 193 0.37 -20.14 -28.69
C ILE A 193 -0.36 -21.47 -28.80
N LYS A 194 0.32 -22.49 -29.35
CA LYS A 194 -0.25 -23.84 -29.53
C LYS A 194 -0.61 -24.51 -28.20
N GLU A 195 0.32 -24.54 -27.27
CA GLU A 195 0.14 -25.21 -25.96
C GLU A 195 -0.92 -24.49 -25.09
N ALA A 196 -0.94 -23.16 -25.15
CA ALA A 196 -1.95 -22.34 -24.46
C ALA A 196 -3.30 -22.30 -25.21
N LYS A 197 -3.41 -22.94 -26.39
CA LYS A 197 -4.61 -22.98 -27.24
C LYS A 197 -5.14 -21.58 -27.57
N LEU A 198 -4.24 -20.66 -27.87
CA LEU A 198 -4.55 -19.28 -28.23
C LEU A 198 -4.79 -19.19 -29.75
N ASP A 199 -5.66 -18.25 -30.14
CA ASP A 199 -5.96 -17.96 -31.56
C ASP A 199 -5.32 -16.64 -31.96
N TYR A 200 -3.98 -16.62 -32.01
CA TYR A 200 -3.17 -15.47 -32.40
C TYR A 200 -2.05 -15.87 -33.34
N ASN A 201 -1.55 -14.89 -34.14
CA ASN A 201 -0.25 -15.02 -34.77
C ASN A 201 0.80 -14.27 -33.94
N PRO A 202 2.09 -14.70 -33.93
CA PRO A 202 3.14 -14.05 -33.14
C PRO A 202 3.36 -12.55 -33.46
N THR A 203 2.92 -12.07 -34.59
CA THR A 203 3.07 -10.69 -35.08
C THR A 203 1.87 -9.81 -34.80
N ASP A 204 0.75 -10.37 -34.35
CA ASP A 204 -0.49 -9.64 -34.14
C ASP A 204 -0.35 -8.66 -32.94
N GLU A 205 -0.85 -7.44 -33.11
CA GLU A 205 -0.85 -6.45 -32.01
C GLU A 205 -1.64 -6.96 -30.80
N ALA A 206 -2.76 -7.62 -31.03
CA ALA A 206 -3.56 -8.25 -29.98
C ALA A 206 -2.79 -9.34 -29.21
N PHE A 207 -1.83 -10.03 -29.85
CA PHE A 207 -0.95 -10.95 -29.17
C PHE A 207 0.10 -10.24 -28.31
N LEU A 208 0.61 -9.10 -28.77
CA LEU A 208 1.53 -8.28 -27.98
C LEU A 208 0.83 -7.68 -26.74
N GLU A 209 -0.43 -7.27 -26.88
CA GLU A 209 -1.28 -6.86 -25.75
C GLU A 209 -1.47 -8.01 -24.75
N TYR A 210 -1.81 -9.20 -25.25
CA TYR A 210 -1.92 -10.39 -24.41
C TYR A 210 -0.61 -10.70 -23.65
N LEU A 211 0.54 -10.59 -24.33
CA LEU A 211 1.85 -10.76 -23.69
C LEU A 211 2.15 -9.67 -22.64
N ALA A 212 1.60 -8.46 -22.80
CA ALA A 212 1.72 -7.39 -21.83
C ALA A 212 0.85 -7.70 -20.58
N ASP A 213 -0.38 -8.16 -20.75
CA ASP A 213 -1.24 -8.61 -19.66
C ASP A 213 -0.62 -9.81 -18.90
N PHE A 214 0.07 -10.66 -19.65
CA PHE A 214 0.85 -11.78 -19.09
C PHE A 214 2.15 -11.34 -18.40
N GLY A 215 2.54 -10.08 -18.52
CA GLY A 215 3.76 -9.51 -17.93
C GLY A 215 5.04 -9.77 -18.74
N ALA A 216 4.96 -10.40 -19.89
CA ALA A 216 6.12 -10.65 -20.76
C ALA A 216 6.53 -9.44 -21.60
N MET A 217 5.65 -8.47 -21.75
CA MET A 217 5.90 -7.20 -22.44
C MET A 217 5.34 -6.03 -21.62
N GLU A 218 5.80 -4.80 -21.91
CA GLU A 218 5.28 -3.57 -21.33
C GLU A 218 5.17 -2.50 -22.43
N TRP A 219 4.10 -1.67 -22.37
CA TRP A 219 3.93 -0.55 -23.26
C TRP A 219 4.89 0.60 -22.92
N ASN A 220 5.81 0.89 -23.83
CA ASN A 220 6.72 2.03 -23.68
C ASN A 220 6.08 3.28 -24.29
N LYS A 221 5.73 4.25 -23.44
CA LYS A 221 5.06 5.51 -23.83
C LYS A 221 5.92 6.40 -24.72
N GLU A 222 7.25 6.40 -24.53
CA GLU A 222 8.19 7.23 -25.31
C GLU A 222 8.35 6.67 -26.73
N LYS A 223 8.54 5.36 -26.84
CA LYS A 223 8.73 4.66 -28.12
C LYS A 223 7.42 4.31 -28.80
N LYS A 224 6.27 4.46 -28.11
CA LYS A 224 4.93 4.07 -28.60
C LYS A 224 4.90 2.64 -29.15
N GLN A 225 5.51 1.72 -28.42
CA GLN A 225 5.55 0.29 -28.78
C GLN A 225 5.66 -0.60 -27.55
N PHE A 226 5.28 -1.86 -27.69
CA PHE A 226 5.55 -2.87 -26.69
C PHE A 226 7.03 -3.24 -26.65
N VAL A 227 7.60 -3.34 -25.44
CA VAL A 227 8.99 -3.74 -25.20
C VAL A 227 9.03 -4.95 -24.30
N PRO A 228 9.93 -5.92 -24.53
CA PRO A 228 10.05 -7.10 -23.70
C PRO A 228 10.50 -6.77 -22.27
N THR A 229 9.83 -7.36 -21.28
CA THR A 229 10.29 -7.42 -19.90
C THR A 229 11.34 -8.52 -19.73
N GLY A 230 11.95 -8.60 -18.55
CA GLY A 230 12.84 -9.72 -18.24
C GLY A 230 12.15 -11.08 -18.32
N TYR A 231 10.86 -11.18 -17.94
CA TYR A 231 10.06 -12.38 -18.13
C TYR A 231 9.93 -12.74 -19.63
N GLY A 232 9.61 -11.77 -20.47
CA GLY A 232 9.53 -12.01 -21.90
C GLY A 232 10.84 -12.49 -22.50
N VAL A 233 11.97 -11.90 -22.06
CA VAL A 233 13.31 -12.34 -22.51
C VAL A 233 13.64 -13.75 -22.05
N LEU A 234 13.30 -14.12 -20.81
CA LEU A 234 13.53 -15.46 -20.29
C LEU A 234 12.68 -16.53 -20.97
N LEU A 235 11.40 -16.21 -21.27
CA LEU A 235 10.46 -17.15 -21.84
C LEU A 235 10.64 -17.31 -23.37
N PHE A 236 10.87 -16.21 -24.06
CA PHE A 236 10.80 -16.17 -25.54
C PHE A 236 12.07 -15.69 -26.22
N GLY A 237 13.07 -15.21 -25.48
CA GLY A 237 14.30 -14.71 -26.06
C GLY A 237 15.14 -15.79 -26.77
N LYS A 238 15.72 -15.49 -27.95
CA LYS A 238 16.66 -16.39 -28.66
C LYS A 238 17.91 -16.69 -27.82
N ASN A 239 18.36 -15.75 -27.01
CA ASN A 239 19.51 -15.93 -26.13
C ASN A 239 19.31 -15.16 -24.81
N PRO A 240 18.51 -15.68 -23.87
CA PRO A 240 18.25 -15.02 -22.59
C PRO A 240 19.52 -14.86 -21.73
N ARG A 241 20.48 -15.76 -21.82
CA ARG A 241 21.74 -15.69 -21.04
C ARG A 241 22.64 -14.51 -21.45
N ALA A 242 22.47 -13.94 -22.65
CA ALA A 242 23.16 -12.72 -23.03
C ALA A 242 22.78 -11.52 -22.14
N LYS A 243 21.58 -11.54 -21.57
CA LYS A 243 21.09 -10.52 -20.63
C LYS A 243 21.08 -10.98 -19.17
N PHE A 244 20.71 -12.22 -18.94
CA PHE A 244 20.60 -12.84 -17.62
C PHE A 244 21.60 -13.99 -17.50
N LYS A 245 22.86 -13.68 -17.10
CA LYS A 245 23.97 -14.66 -17.05
C LYS A 245 23.66 -15.90 -16.21
N ASN A 246 22.81 -15.75 -15.20
CA ASN A 246 22.41 -16.82 -14.28
C ASN A 246 21.03 -17.41 -14.61
N ALA A 247 20.52 -17.21 -15.82
CA ALA A 247 19.28 -17.82 -16.28
C ALA A 247 19.49 -19.33 -16.46
N VAL A 248 19.27 -20.10 -15.41
CA VAL A 248 19.32 -21.56 -15.37
C VAL A 248 18.05 -22.09 -14.70
N LEU A 249 17.46 -23.14 -15.24
CA LEU A 249 16.36 -23.86 -14.62
C LEU A 249 16.96 -24.91 -13.66
N LYS A 250 16.59 -24.81 -12.36
CA LYS A 250 16.92 -25.83 -11.37
C LYS A 250 15.67 -26.60 -11.03
N ALA A 251 15.63 -27.89 -11.32
CA ALA A 251 14.54 -28.78 -10.95
C ALA A 251 15.00 -29.72 -9.83
N HIS A 252 14.19 -29.80 -8.75
CA HIS A 252 14.39 -30.77 -7.67
C HIS A 252 13.30 -31.83 -7.74
N VAL A 253 13.69 -33.07 -7.97
CA VAL A 253 12.76 -34.21 -8.00
C VAL A 253 12.95 -35.02 -6.71
N ASN A 254 11.90 -35.13 -5.90
CA ASN A 254 11.90 -35.94 -4.69
C ASN A 254 11.30 -37.34 -4.98
N TYR A 255 12.11 -38.37 -4.85
CA TYR A 255 11.66 -39.78 -4.90
C TYR A 255 11.70 -40.31 -3.47
N GLY A 256 10.58 -40.29 -2.76
CA GLY A 256 10.51 -40.74 -1.38
C GLY A 256 11.48 -39.98 -0.47
N ASN A 257 12.36 -40.70 0.24
CA ASN A 257 13.34 -40.13 1.17
C ASN A 257 14.67 -39.70 0.51
N HIS A 258 14.80 -39.81 -0.81
CA HIS A 258 16.02 -39.43 -1.53
C HIS A 258 15.81 -38.16 -2.33
N LYS A 259 16.62 -37.15 -2.06
CA LYS A 259 16.66 -35.91 -2.81
C LYS A 259 17.75 -36.00 -3.88
N ILE A 260 17.37 -35.98 -5.16
CA ILE A 260 18.31 -35.93 -6.27
C ILE A 260 18.30 -34.51 -6.83
N GLU A 261 19.43 -33.81 -6.72
CA GLU A 261 19.62 -32.51 -7.38
C GLU A 261 20.12 -32.76 -8.81
N ARG A 262 19.34 -32.35 -9.80
CA ARG A 262 19.80 -32.21 -11.17
C ARG A 262 19.79 -30.74 -11.54
N SER A 263 20.93 -30.18 -11.88
CA SER A 263 21.03 -28.90 -12.56
C SER A 263 21.14 -29.16 -14.06
N GLU A 264 20.12 -28.85 -14.83
CA GLU A 264 20.19 -28.86 -16.28
C GLU A 264 20.52 -27.45 -16.76
N GLU A 265 21.69 -27.28 -17.39
CA GLU A 265 22.06 -26.07 -18.09
C GLU A 265 21.47 -26.12 -19.50
N HIS A 266 20.28 -25.52 -19.69
CA HIS A 266 19.71 -25.37 -21.02
C HIS A 266 20.02 -23.99 -21.59
N THR A 267 20.85 -23.99 -22.62
CA THR A 267 20.91 -22.93 -23.61
C THR A 267 19.68 -23.10 -24.54
N SER A 268 18.72 -22.19 -24.44
CA SER A 268 17.62 -21.97 -25.41
C SER A 268 16.49 -22.98 -25.55
N GLU A 269 16.27 -23.93 -24.66
CA GLU A 269 15.10 -24.81 -24.80
C GLU A 269 14.26 -24.92 -23.54
N LEU A 270 13.17 -24.16 -23.49
CA LEU A 270 11.99 -24.47 -22.67
C LEU A 270 11.27 -25.74 -23.21
N GLN A 271 12.01 -26.65 -23.84
CA GLN A 271 11.45 -27.86 -24.44
C GLN A 271 11.07 -28.94 -23.43
N SER A 272 11.46 -28.81 -22.16
CA SER A 272 11.26 -29.88 -21.17
C SER A 272 10.04 -29.75 -20.27
N LEU A 273 9.23 -28.68 -20.38
CA LEU A 273 7.96 -28.58 -19.64
C LEU A 273 6.83 -29.49 -20.14
N SER A 274 7.08 -30.29 -21.22
CA SER A 274 6.11 -31.22 -21.76
C SER A 274 6.09 -32.61 -21.08
N HIS A 275 6.86 -32.80 -20.02
CA HIS A 275 6.97 -34.07 -19.30
C HIS A 275 6.78 -33.94 -17.76
N LEU A 276 6.11 -32.86 -17.31
CA LEU A 276 5.61 -32.77 -15.94
C LEU A 276 4.10 -32.83 -15.91
#